data_39cffc86c2659e16e50cecf722f5b314
#
_entry.id   39cffc86c2659e16e50cecf722f5b314
#
_cell.length_a   1.000
_cell.length_b   1.000
_cell.length_c   1.000
_cell.angle_alpha   90.00
_cell.angle_beta   90.00
_cell.angle_gamma   90.00
#
_symmetry.space_group_name_H-M   'P 1'
#
loop_
_entity.id
_entity.type
_entity.pdbx_description
1 polymer ?
#
loop_
_entity_poly.entity_id
_entity_poly.type
_entity_poly.pdbx_seq_one_letter_code
_entity_poly.pdbx_strand_id
1 'polypeptide(L)'
;MTADELLKVVSERLNIEGLAFEGRQVAGITVNGMDVDFERDEYEMWLYVHGEVMKNALALPKEKFISLLKDHHLFNDVPNASFGISRDDALELFMRVPLMYGLTHDDWMAMFFSFLVSLRDCRAKFGVGSDAEPEQDGQNGGESVSPQEESIPVGEIPFGFSGAIRV
;
A
#
# COMPACT_ATOMS: atom_id res chain seq x y z
N MET A 1 10.40 13.50 14.40
CA MET A 1 9.01 13.57 13.88
C MET A 1 8.21 12.52 14.61
N THR A 2 7.04 12.86 15.14
CA THR A 2 6.15 11.93 15.85
C THR A 2 5.21 11.22 14.87
N ALA A 3 4.56 10.13 15.30
CA ALA A 3 3.55 9.45 14.49
C ALA A 3 2.37 10.40 14.17
N ASP A 4 1.94 11.22 15.13
CA ASP A 4 0.86 12.20 14.93
C ASP A 4 1.24 13.26 13.88
N GLU A 5 2.49 13.73 13.87
CA GLU A 5 2.99 14.66 12.84
C GLU A 5 2.97 14.01 11.45
N LEU A 6 3.34 12.73 11.33
CA LEU A 6 3.29 12.02 10.06
C LEU A 6 1.86 11.85 9.54
N LEU A 7 0.90 11.50 10.43
CA LEU A 7 -0.52 11.42 10.05
C LEU A 7 -1.06 12.79 9.62
N LYS A 8 -0.69 13.84 10.32
CA LYS A 8 -1.07 15.21 9.96
C LYS A 8 -0.59 15.58 8.55
N VAL A 9 0.64 15.23 8.20
CA VAL A 9 1.17 15.46 6.84
C VAL A 9 0.36 14.71 5.79
N VAL A 10 -0.01 13.45 6.04
CA VAL A 10 -0.89 12.67 5.14
C VAL A 10 -2.25 13.34 5.01
N SER A 11 -2.85 13.73 6.14
CA SER A 11 -4.14 14.43 6.22
C SER A 11 -4.15 15.70 5.36
N GLU A 12 -3.14 16.56 5.53
CA GLU A 12 -3.01 17.80 4.79
C GLU A 12 -2.78 17.58 3.29
N ARG A 13 -1.89 16.64 2.92
CA ARG A 13 -1.53 16.39 1.51
C ARG A 13 -2.65 15.69 0.72
N LEU A 14 -3.43 14.84 1.36
CA LEU A 14 -4.56 14.14 0.74
C LEU A 14 -5.90 14.87 0.96
N ASN A 15 -5.89 16.00 1.66
CA ASN A 15 -7.10 16.76 2.03
C ASN A 15 -8.15 15.88 2.73
N ILE A 16 -7.69 15.08 3.70
CA ILE A 16 -8.52 14.19 4.51
C ILE A 16 -8.67 14.80 5.90
N GLU A 17 -9.88 15.09 6.35
CA GLU A 17 -10.14 15.60 7.68
C GLU A 17 -10.22 14.46 8.71
N GLY A 18 -9.77 14.70 9.94
CA GLY A 18 -9.96 13.79 11.08
C GLY A 18 -9.03 12.58 11.11
N LEU A 19 -7.99 12.49 10.26
CA LEU A 19 -7.00 11.43 10.38
C LEU A 19 -6.10 11.69 11.59
N ALA A 20 -6.33 10.99 12.68
CA ALA A 20 -5.58 11.10 13.92
C ALA A 20 -5.72 9.83 14.75
N PHE A 21 -4.76 9.57 15.62
CA PHE A 21 -4.86 8.43 16.55
C PHE A 21 -5.92 8.63 17.64
N GLU A 22 -6.19 9.87 18.08
CA GLU A 22 -7.19 10.20 19.11
C GLU A 22 -7.06 9.37 20.40
N GLY A 23 -5.82 9.14 20.83
CA GLY A 23 -5.51 8.30 22.00
C GLY A 23 -5.53 6.79 21.74
N ARG A 24 -5.88 6.34 20.54
CA ARG A 24 -5.78 4.95 20.10
C ARG A 24 -4.37 4.62 19.59
N GLN A 25 -4.06 3.34 19.44
CA GLN A 25 -2.80 2.90 18.82
C GLN A 25 -2.89 2.84 17.30
N VAL A 26 -4.10 2.77 16.75
CA VAL A 26 -4.35 2.59 15.32
C VAL A 26 -5.22 3.73 14.80
N ALA A 27 -4.88 4.23 13.61
CA ALA A 27 -5.69 5.12 12.81
C ALA A 27 -5.74 4.56 11.38
N GLY A 28 -6.83 4.79 10.63
CA GLY A 28 -6.97 4.23 9.30
C GLY A 28 -7.61 5.19 8.30
N ILE A 29 -7.30 4.98 7.03
CA ILE A 29 -7.93 5.67 5.90
C ILE A 29 -8.27 4.67 4.80
N THR A 30 -9.22 5.03 3.95
CA THR A 30 -9.45 4.33 2.67
C THR A 30 -9.01 5.23 1.53
N VAL A 31 -8.05 4.77 0.73
CA VAL A 31 -7.51 5.50 -0.44
C VAL A 31 -7.78 4.68 -1.68
N ASN A 32 -8.61 5.19 -2.60
CA ASN A 32 -8.99 4.49 -3.84
C ASN A 32 -9.48 3.04 -3.60
N GLY A 33 -10.29 2.83 -2.58
CA GLY A 33 -10.82 1.51 -2.22
C GLY A 33 -9.80 0.57 -1.56
N MET A 34 -8.64 1.09 -1.18
CA MET A 34 -7.64 0.37 -0.39
C MET A 34 -7.67 0.88 1.04
N ASP A 35 -7.95 0.00 1.98
CA ASP A 35 -7.82 0.30 3.40
C ASP A 35 -6.35 0.30 3.79
N VAL A 36 -5.93 1.36 4.45
CA VAL A 36 -4.57 1.55 4.96
C VAL A 36 -4.66 1.94 6.42
N ASP A 37 -4.02 1.17 7.26
CA ASP A 37 -3.93 1.40 8.68
C ASP A 37 -2.54 1.88 9.07
N PHE A 38 -2.51 2.77 10.04
CA PHE A 38 -1.33 3.30 10.69
C PHE A 38 -1.35 2.83 12.13
N GLU A 39 -0.29 2.16 12.57
CA GLU A 39 -0.15 1.69 13.93
C GLU A 39 1.14 2.26 14.53
N ARG A 40 1.04 2.93 15.68
CA ARG A 40 2.21 3.37 16.44
C ARG A 40 2.61 2.30 17.45
N ASP A 41 3.92 2.09 17.60
CA ASP A 41 4.42 1.19 18.62
C ASP A 41 4.27 1.81 20.03
N GLU A 42 4.28 0.97 21.04
CA GLU A 42 4.12 1.38 22.45
C GLU A 42 5.21 2.37 22.91
N TYR A 43 6.38 2.31 22.32
CA TYR A 43 7.54 3.15 22.66
C TYR A 43 7.69 4.37 21.77
N GLU A 44 6.77 4.58 20.82
CA GLU A 44 6.80 5.65 19.82
C GLU A 44 8.13 5.72 19.04
N MET A 45 8.77 4.59 18.81
CA MET A 45 9.98 4.48 18.01
C MET A 45 9.69 4.23 16.54
N TRP A 46 8.53 3.64 16.24
CA TRP A 46 8.13 3.20 14.91
C TRP A 46 6.69 3.57 14.60
N LEU A 47 6.46 3.91 13.35
CA LEU A 47 5.13 3.91 12.74
C LEU A 47 5.07 2.72 11.77
N TYR A 48 4.09 1.85 11.94
CA TYR A 48 3.76 0.81 10.98
C TYR A 48 2.64 1.31 10.10
N VAL A 49 2.80 1.11 8.79
CA VAL A 49 1.77 1.39 7.79
C VAL A 49 1.50 0.08 7.10
N HIS A 50 0.25 -0.37 7.10
CA HIS A 50 -0.10 -1.64 6.50
C HIS A 50 -1.43 -1.57 5.76
N GLY A 51 -1.62 -2.48 4.81
CA GLY A 51 -2.84 -2.60 4.03
C GLY A 51 -3.06 -4.02 3.56
N GLU A 52 -4.33 -4.44 3.56
CA GLU A 52 -4.74 -5.76 3.11
C GLU A 52 -4.54 -5.88 1.59
N VAL A 53 -3.75 -6.87 1.18
CA VAL A 53 -3.57 -7.26 -0.22
C VAL A 53 -4.69 -8.21 -0.63
N MET A 54 -4.95 -9.25 0.16
CA MET A 54 -6.04 -10.20 -0.04
C MET A 54 -6.43 -10.90 1.26
N LYS A 55 -7.68 -11.31 1.36
CA LYS A 55 -8.18 -12.19 2.42
C LYS A 55 -7.78 -13.64 2.13
N ASN A 56 -7.73 -14.46 3.19
CA ASN A 56 -7.50 -15.89 3.09
C ASN A 56 -6.22 -16.25 2.32
N ALA A 57 -5.09 -15.71 2.74
CA ALA A 57 -3.77 -15.92 2.16
C ALA A 57 -3.39 -17.41 2.08
N LEU A 58 -3.88 -18.23 3.03
CA LEU A 58 -3.59 -19.66 3.07
C LEU A 58 -4.22 -20.44 1.89
N ALA A 59 -5.19 -19.85 1.19
CA ALA A 59 -5.76 -20.42 -0.03
C ALA A 59 -4.92 -20.16 -1.29
N LEU A 60 -3.84 -19.36 -1.18
CA LEU A 60 -2.95 -19.09 -2.32
C LEU A 60 -2.26 -20.39 -2.80
N PRO A 61 -2.23 -20.65 -4.11
CA PRO A 61 -1.43 -21.71 -4.67
C PRO A 61 0.06 -21.54 -4.35
N LYS A 62 0.78 -22.66 -4.19
CA LYS A 62 2.21 -22.67 -3.86
C LYS A 62 3.04 -21.79 -4.81
N GLU A 63 2.72 -21.81 -6.08
CA GLU A 63 3.40 -21.03 -7.13
C GLU A 63 3.26 -19.53 -6.90
N LYS A 64 2.10 -19.07 -6.41
CA LYS A 64 1.85 -17.69 -6.05
C LYS A 64 2.66 -17.27 -4.83
N PHE A 65 2.77 -18.15 -3.81
CA PHE A 65 3.66 -17.90 -2.67
C PHE A 65 5.12 -17.78 -3.08
N ILE A 66 5.59 -18.66 -3.99
CA ILE A 66 6.96 -18.58 -4.50
C ILE A 66 7.17 -17.27 -5.26
N SER A 67 6.21 -16.83 -6.08
CA SER A 67 6.27 -15.54 -6.75
C SER A 67 6.38 -14.40 -5.76
N LEU A 68 5.52 -14.38 -4.73
CA LEU A 68 5.52 -13.36 -3.68
C LEU A 68 6.87 -13.28 -2.95
N LEU A 69 7.48 -14.41 -2.61
CA LEU A 69 8.82 -14.43 -2.00
C LEU A 69 9.91 -13.91 -2.94
N LYS A 70 9.78 -14.14 -4.25
CA LYS A 70 10.71 -13.58 -5.25
C LYS A 70 10.54 -12.07 -5.38
N ASP A 71 9.31 -11.57 -5.41
CA ASP A 71 8.99 -10.15 -5.48
C ASP A 71 9.51 -9.41 -4.24
N HIS A 72 9.47 -10.07 -3.08
CA HIS A 72 10.01 -9.54 -1.84
C HIS A 72 11.54 -9.57 -1.77
N HIS A 73 12.20 -10.38 -2.63
CA HIS A 73 13.65 -10.54 -2.58
C HIS A 73 14.36 -9.22 -2.91
N LEU A 74 15.13 -8.70 -1.96
CA LEU A 74 15.85 -7.43 -2.04
C LEU A 74 14.94 -6.20 -2.31
N PHE A 75 13.65 -6.30 -1.95
CA PHE A 75 12.67 -5.21 -2.14
C PHE A 75 12.53 -4.71 -3.58
N ASN A 76 12.76 -5.57 -4.57
CA ASN A 76 12.77 -5.17 -5.98
C ASN A 76 11.41 -4.61 -6.43
N ASP A 77 10.32 -5.30 -6.09
CA ASP A 77 8.96 -4.92 -6.53
C ASP A 77 8.14 -4.24 -5.43
N VAL A 78 8.64 -4.23 -4.20
CA VAL A 78 7.98 -3.62 -3.03
C VAL A 78 8.96 -2.77 -2.21
N PRO A 79 9.40 -1.63 -2.74
CA PRO A 79 10.38 -0.77 -2.08
C PRO A 79 9.94 -0.38 -0.67
N ASN A 80 10.83 -0.59 0.31
CA ASN A 80 10.61 -0.26 1.74
C ASN A 80 9.41 -0.95 2.40
N ALA A 81 8.82 -1.98 1.77
CA ALA A 81 7.70 -2.72 2.31
C ALA A 81 8.01 -4.22 2.41
N SER A 82 7.23 -4.93 3.19
CA SER A 82 7.34 -6.37 3.42
C SER A 82 5.96 -7.01 3.40
N PHE A 83 5.89 -8.29 3.04
CA PHE A 83 4.67 -9.06 3.15
C PHE A 83 4.58 -9.75 4.52
N GLY A 84 3.36 -9.85 5.03
CA GLY A 84 3.02 -10.61 6.21
C GLY A 84 1.67 -11.29 6.07
N ILE A 85 1.40 -12.24 6.94
CA ILE A 85 0.07 -12.82 7.11
C ILE A 85 -0.46 -12.36 8.46
N SER A 86 -1.63 -11.73 8.45
CA SER A 86 -2.30 -11.28 9.67
C SER A 86 -2.84 -12.46 10.49
N ARG A 87 -3.31 -12.18 11.70
CA ARG A 87 -3.94 -13.20 12.55
C ARG A 87 -5.23 -13.76 11.95
N ASP A 88 -5.86 -13.00 11.07
CA ASP A 88 -7.10 -13.36 10.37
C ASP A 88 -6.82 -13.98 8.99
N ASP A 89 -5.60 -14.50 8.79
CA ASP A 89 -5.14 -15.14 7.56
C ASP A 89 -5.19 -14.25 6.32
N ALA A 90 -5.22 -12.93 6.46
CA ALA A 90 -5.07 -12.01 5.34
C ALA A 90 -3.61 -11.82 4.96
N LEU A 91 -3.33 -11.72 3.66
CA LEU A 91 -2.03 -11.26 3.16
C LEU A 91 -2.00 -9.74 3.25
N GLU A 92 -1.03 -9.23 3.96
CA GLU A 92 -0.82 -7.79 4.14
C GLU A 92 0.52 -7.35 3.56
N LEU A 93 0.54 -6.14 3.03
CA LEU A 93 1.76 -5.39 2.79
C LEU A 93 1.95 -4.41 3.95
N PHE A 94 3.16 -4.35 4.51
CA PHE A 94 3.45 -3.42 5.59
C PHE A 94 4.80 -2.72 5.38
N MET A 95 4.87 -1.48 5.86
CA MET A 95 6.07 -0.65 5.88
C MET A 95 6.33 -0.20 7.32
N ARG A 96 7.59 -0.18 7.73
CA ARG A 96 8.02 0.29 9.03
C ARG A 96 8.83 1.58 8.89
N VAL A 97 8.36 2.65 9.53
CA VAL A 97 8.96 3.99 9.45
C VAL A 97 9.60 4.33 10.81
N PRO A 98 10.91 4.59 10.88
CA PRO A 98 11.56 4.98 12.13
C PRO A 98 11.22 6.43 12.47
N LEU A 99 10.69 6.66 13.68
CA LEU A 99 10.33 8.00 14.17
C LEU A 99 11.52 8.77 14.74
N MET A 100 12.62 8.09 15.08
CA MET A 100 13.80 8.67 15.70
C MET A 100 14.76 9.39 14.74
N TYR A 101 14.65 9.14 13.45
CA TYR A 101 15.52 9.73 12.43
C TYR A 101 14.74 10.81 11.67
N GLY A 102 15.36 12.01 11.57
CA GLY A 102 14.73 13.19 10.96
C GLY A 102 14.34 13.00 9.50
N LEU A 103 13.25 12.30 9.30
CA LEU A 103 12.58 12.19 8.03
C LEU A 103 12.00 13.55 7.68
N THR A 104 12.18 14.04 6.46
CA THR A 104 11.47 15.24 6.01
C THR A 104 10.01 14.88 5.64
N HIS A 105 9.13 15.88 5.60
CA HIS A 105 7.73 15.67 5.17
C HIS A 105 7.66 15.13 3.74
N ASP A 106 8.53 15.60 2.86
CA ASP A 106 8.54 15.17 1.46
C ASP A 106 9.06 13.73 1.32
N ASP A 107 10.11 13.34 2.06
CA ASP A 107 10.59 11.95 2.10
C ASP A 107 9.50 11.01 2.62
N TRP A 108 8.79 11.42 3.69
CA TRP A 108 7.69 10.66 4.22
C TRP A 108 6.58 10.44 3.16
N MET A 109 6.15 11.51 2.50
CA MET A 109 5.11 11.41 1.47
C MET A 109 5.56 10.58 0.28
N ALA A 110 6.82 10.69 -0.14
CA ALA A 110 7.37 9.85 -1.20
C ALA A 110 7.33 8.35 -0.83
N MET A 111 7.72 8.01 0.41
CA MET A 111 7.62 6.64 0.93
C MET A 111 6.17 6.16 0.99
N PHE A 112 5.26 7.00 1.48
CA PHE A 112 3.85 6.67 1.59
C PHE A 112 3.19 6.45 0.23
N PHE A 113 3.44 7.30 -0.75
CA PHE A 113 2.95 7.10 -2.11
C PHE A 113 3.55 5.85 -2.78
N SER A 114 4.84 5.59 -2.59
CA SER A 114 5.46 4.35 -3.06
C SER A 114 4.78 3.12 -2.45
N PHE A 115 4.45 3.16 -1.16
CA PHE A 115 3.69 2.11 -0.48
C PHE A 115 2.31 1.92 -1.11
N LEU A 116 1.54 3.00 -1.36
CA LEU A 116 0.21 2.91 -1.97
C LEU A 116 0.26 2.31 -3.39
N VAL A 117 1.27 2.68 -4.18
CA VAL A 117 1.49 2.08 -5.51
C VAL A 117 1.78 0.58 -5.38
N SER A 118 2.70 0.20 -4.50
CA SER A 118 3.02 -1.21 -4.26
C SER A 118 1.79 -2.00 -3.76
N LEU A 119 1.00 -1.43 -2.87
CA LEU A 119 -0.23 -2.06 -2.36
C LEU A 119 -1.24 -2.29 -3.49
N ARG A 120 -1.49 -1.28 -4.33
CA ARG A 120 -2.36 -1.38 -5.50
C ARG A 120 -1.90 -2.49 -6.45
N ASP A 121 -0.62 -2.52 -6.78
CA ASP A 121 -0.06 -3.46 -7.75
C ASP A 121 -0.09 -4.89 -7.20
N CYS A 122 0.16 -5.06 -5.90
CA CYS A 122 0.02 -6.34 -5.23
C CYS A 122 -1.45 -6.82 -5.22
N ARG A 123 -2.41 -5.93 -4.94
CA ARG A 123 -3.84 -6.27 -5.00
C ARG A 123 -4.25 -6.71 -6.40
N ALA A 124 -3.84 -5.99 -7.43
CA ALA A 124 -4.10 -6.37 -8.83
C ALA A 124 -3.50 -7.73 -9.16
N LYS A 125 -2.28 -8.02 -8.71
CA LYS A 125 -1.57 -9.28 -8.95
C LYS A 125 -2.25 -10.49 -8.29
N PHE A 126 -2.89 -10.30 -7.14
CA PHE A 126 -3.55 -11.37 -6.38
C PHE A 126 -5.07 -11.40 -6.55
N GLY A 127 -5.63 -10.60 -7.44
CA GLY A 127 -7.04 -10.64 -7.80
C GLY A 127 -8.00 -10.00 -6.79
N VAL A 128 -7.51 -9.17 -5.89
CA VAL A 128 -8.34 -8.40 -4.96
C VAL A 128 -8.67 -7.07 -5.61
N GLY A 129 -9.84 -6.93 -6.19
CA GLY A 129 -10.30 -5.68 -6.81
C GLY A 129 -11.00 -5.84 -8.15
N SER A 130 -11.14 -7.05 -8.66
CA SER A 130 -11.98 -7.31 -9.82
C SER A 130 -13.32 -7.93 -9.39
N ASP A 131 -14.22 -7.12 -8.84
CA ASP A 131 -15.67 -7.35 -9.04
C ASP A 131 -16.04 -6.96 -10.48
N ALA A 132 -15.14 -7.19 -11.43
CA ALA A 132 -15.44 -7.17 -12.85
C ALA A 132 -16.09 -8.51 -13.16
N GLU A 133 -17.35 -8.46 -13.57
CA GLU A 133 -18.10 -9.59 -14.11
C GLU A 133 -17.23 -10.42 -15.09
N PRO A 134 -17.41 -11.75 -15.16
CA PRO A 134 -16.67 -12.58 -16.09
C PRO A 134 -16.97 -12.13 -17.52
N GLU A 135 -16.04 -11.45 -18.14
CA GLU A 135 -16.11 -11.20 -19.58
C GLU A 135 -16.06 -12.55 -20.30
N GLN A 136 -17.14 -12.79 -21.04
CA GLN A 136 -17.31 -13.95 -21.92
C GLN A 136 -16.16 -14.00 -22.94
N ASP A 137 -15.59 -15.18 -23.07
CA ASP A 137 -14.65 -15.56 -24.13
C ASP A 137 -15.02 -14.95 -25.50
N GLY A 138 -14.17 -14.05 -25.95
CA GLY A 138 -14.12 -13.58 -27.32
C GLY A 138 -12.70 -13.70 -27.85
N GLN A 139 -12.43 -14.84 -28.51
CA GLN A 139 -11.23 -15.03 -29.33
C GLN A 139 -11.05 -13.85 -30.28
N ASN A 140 -9.90 -13.18 -30.23
CA ASN A 140 -9.20 -12.81 -31.47
C ASN A 140 -7.73 -12.46 -31.19
N GLY A 141 -6.90 -12.94 -32.08
CA GLY A 141 -5.46 -12.91 -32.01
C GLY A 141 -4.84 -11.56 -32.36
N GLY A 142 -3.56 -11.45 -32.04
CA GLY A 142 -2.62 -10.67 -32.83
C GLY A 142 -1.98 -9.48 -32.12
N GLU A 143 -0.67 -9.57 -32.10
CA GLU A 143 0.34 -8.53 -32.04
C GLU A 143 0.96 -8.15 -30.70
N SER A 144 2.18 -8.64 -30.59
CA SER A 144 3.18 -8.25 -29.60
C SER A 144 3.63 -6.81 -29.82
N VAL A 145 3.38 -5.92 -28.87
CA VAL A 145 4.03 -4.61 -28.78
C VAL A 145 4.87 -4.59 -27.50
N SER A 146 6.18 -4.40 -27.69
CA SER A 146 7.15 -4.22 -26.61
C SER A 146 6.84 -2.97 -25.79
N PRO A 147 6.94 -2.99 -24.46
CA PRO A 147 6.76 -1.79 -23.66
C PRO A 147 7.99 -0.88 -23.82
N GLN A 148 7.78 0.35 -24.24
CA GLN A 148 8.76 1.43 -24.09
C GLN A 148 8.75 1.88 -22.62
N GLU A 149 9.93 1.92 -22.01
CA GLU A 149 10.16 2.55 -20.72
C GLU A 149 9.93 4.07 -20.83
N GLU A 150 8.77 4.54 -20.40
CA GLU A 150 8.56 5.97 -20.14
C GLU A 150 9.01 6.28 -18.71
N SER A 151 10.09 7.05 -18.61
CA SER A 151 10.53 7.65 -17.35
C SER A 151 9.54 8.72 -16.90
N ILE A 152 8.85 8.46 -15.79
CA ILE A 152 7.90 9.40 -15.17
C ILE A 152 8.67 10.54 -14.49
N PRO A 153 8.42 11.80 -14.84
CA PRO A 153 9.03 12.93 -14.16
C PRO A 153 8.51 13.04 -12.72
N VAL A 154 9.43 13.19 -11.78
CA VAL A 154 9.14 13.45 -10.36
C VAL A 154 8.46 14.82 -10.25
N GLY A 155 7.15 14.86 -10.10
CA GLY A 155 6.44 16.13 -9.92
C GLY A 155 4.93 16.15 -10.17
N GLU A 156 4.38 15.21 -10.89
CA GLU A 156 2.93 15.16 -11.11
C GLU A 156 2.33 13.92 -10.45
N ILE A 157 1.40 14.12 -9.52
CA ILE A 157 0.59 13.06 -8.92
C ILE A 157 -0.42 12.62 -9.98
N PRO A 158 -0.26 11.45 -10.64
CA PRO A 158 -1.08 11.10 -11.80
C PRO A 158 -2.47 10.56 -11.44
N PHE A 159 -2.88 10.64 -10.17
CA PHE A 159 -4.16 10.09 -9.72
C PHE A 159 -4.88 11.08 -8.81
N GLY A 160 -6.12 11.41 -9.16
CA GLY A 160 -7.04 12.04 -8.22
C GLY A 160 -7.30 11.06 -7.07
N PHE A 161 -6.63 11.27 -5.93
CA PHE A 161 -6.89 10.48 -4.74
C PHE A 161 -8.25 10.88 -4.16
N SER A 162 -9.18 9.94 -4.11
CA SER A 162 -10.40 10.05 -3.32
C SER A 162 -10.21 9.24 -2.04
N GLY A 163 -10.17 9.90 -0.90
CA GLY A 163 -9.99 9.25 0.40
C GLY A 163 -11.23 9.40 1.28
N ALA A 164 -11.53 8.38 2.07
CA ALA A 164 -12.50 8.42 3.16
C ALA A 164 -11.84 7.89 4.44
N ILE A 165 -12.24 8.45 5.59
CA ILE A 165 -11.75 8.00 6.88
C ILE A 165 -12.56 6.79 7.33
N ARG A 166 -11.86 5.79 7.85
CA ARG A 166 -12.43 4.65 8.53
C ARG A 166 -12.35 4.89 10.04
N VAL A 167 -13.51 5.01 10.70
CA VAL A 167 -13.65 5.22 12.15
C VAL A 167 -13.83 3.88 12.85
#